data_e1b5f0a336bb850892638a45322e1f7e
#
_entry.id   e1b5f0a336bb850892638a45322e1f7e
#
_cell.length_a   1.000
_cell.length_b   1.000
_cell.length_c   1.000
_cell.angle_alpha   90.00
_cell.angle_beta   90.00
_cell.angle_gamma   90.00
#
_symmetry.space_group_name_H-M   'P 1'
#
loop_
_entity.id
_entity.type
_entity.pdbx_description
1 polymer ?
#
loop_
_entity_poly.entity_id
_entity_poly.type
_entity_poly.pdbx_seq_one_letter_code
_entity_poly.pdbx_strand_id
1 'polypeptide(L)'
;MKKLFLIATLFLGVSSVFSMEEDGWATTYESLSAFDSRLGERSGYVKPIINNLGNVLNSNWYVSASVPQSLTIEFGLPLSIISIGNDDRNYSGTFEYGPISYDYEVPTIFGDHGNPSAPSDTIYGNKTLNGLGVFTYPYLQFGAGFYHARIVLRGMFLPAVSELRKFNLLGFGLQYSFGHFFQYMLPPAAQPLDVSLVFGYNSSTIGYRPDDYDGELDLDVSTTNFSVVIGYKPFTFFEVMMSLGYQSAEMLSYGGLTCVATEYGMPTADYGKEITPDITVKGNNGFRFGLAIAFQLGKTYHPVIGYDYAGKSSFTINALYLRQQFGEDPSPADIAKQKGATKEVQSSTTTSSEPAAESGSDSWSGAENPEEDWNTNTDAEMMNDSPASEPASDSEDF
;
A
#
# COMPACT_ATOMS: atom_id res chain seq x y z
N MET A 1 -22.72 18.43 -18.69
CA MET A 1 -22.54 19.53 -17.71
C MET A 1 -22.86 19.12 -16.28
N LYS A 2 -24.03 18.50 -15.96
CA LYS A 2 -24.34 18.09 -14.56
C LYS A 2 -23.34 17.10 -13.94
N LYS A 3 -22.72 16.20 -14.72
CA LYS A 3 -21.70 15.23 -14.22
C LYS A 3 -20.35 15.90 -13.92
N LEU A 4 -20.00 16.96 -14.64
CA LEU A 4 -18.77 17.75 -14.38
C LEU A 4 -18.90 18.57 -13.10
N PHE A 5 -20.11 19.03 -12.81
CA PHE A 5 -20.42 19.80 -11.60
C PHE A 5 -20.29 18.94 -10.33
N LEU A 6 -20.67 17.64 -10.42
CA LEU A 6 -20.52 16.71 -9.28
C LEU A 6 -19.04 16.45 -8.94
N ILE A 7 -18.18 16.35 -9.97
CA ILE A 7 -16.73 16.17 -9.79
C ILE A 7 -16.11 17.43 -9.15
N ALA A 8 -16.51 18.63 -9.65
CA ALA A 8 -16.07 19.90 -9.09
C ALA A 8 -16.54 20.08 -7.64
N THR A 9 -17.75 19.66 -7.29
CA THR A 9 -18.28 19.73 -5.91
C THR A 9 -17.56 18.76 -4.98
N LEU A 10 -17.15 17.57 -5.48
CA LEU A 10 -16.34 16.62 -4.71
C LEU A 10 -14.94 17.18 -4.45
N PHE A 11 -14.32 17.84 -5.43
CA PHE A 11 -13.02 18.51 -5.29
C PHE A 11 -13.09 19.74 -4.37
N LEU A 12 -14.17 20.52 -4.46
CA LEU A 12 -14.40 21.68 -3.58
C LEU A 12 -14.71 21.27 -2.13
N GLY A 13 -15.35 20.12 -1.93
CA GLY A 13 -15.57 19.54 -0.59
C GLY A 13 -14.28 19.07 0.07
N VAL A 14 -13.28 18.67 -0.71
CA VAL A 14 -11.95 18.29 -0.20
C VAL A 14 -11.11 19.53 0.12
N SER A 15 -11.22 20.61 -0.66
CA SER A 15 -10.50 21.86 -0.36
C SER A 15 -10.97 22.55 0.94
N SER A 16 -12.21 22.31 1.38
CA SER A 16 -12.67 22.82 2.69
C SER A 16 -12.01 22.10 3.90
N VAL A 17 -11.46 20.92 3.70
CA VAL A 17 -10.66 20.22 4.75
C VAL A 17 -9.27 20.87 4.89
N PHE A 18 -8.81 21.57 3.86
CA PHE A 18 -7.53 22.28 3.84
C PHE A 18 -7.70 23.82 3.94
N SER A 19 -8.89 24.33 4.29
CA SER A 19 -9.05 25.73 4.62
C SER A 19 -8.41 25.97 5.99
N MET A 20 -7.12 26.25 5.96
CA MET A 20 -6.34 26.68 7.13
C MET A 20 -6.85 28.06 7.52
N GLU A 21 -7.37 28.14 8.72
CA GLU A 21 -7.79 29.40 9.31
C GLU A 21 -6.52 30.26 9.56
N GLU A 22 -6.53 31.48 9.08
CA GLU A 22 -5.37 32.38 8.96
C GLU A 22 -4.84 32.90 10.30
N ASP A 23 -5.42 32.51 11.44
CA ASP A 23 -4.98 32.95 12.76
C ASP A 23 -3.75 32.17 13.25
N GLY A 24 -2.61 32.74 12.90
CA GLY A 24 -1.26 32.37 13.19
C GLY A 24 -0.94 31.77 14.55
N TRP A 25 -0.83 30.44 14.57
CA TRP A 25 -0.06 29.77 15.60
C TRP A 25 1.20 29.27 14.94
N ALA A 26 2.28 29.94 15.21
CA ALA A 26 3.59 29.54 14.74
C ALA A 26 3.88 28.10 15.13
N THR A 27 4.26 27.28 14.16
CA THR A 27 4.84 25.97 14.46
C THR A 27 6.10 26.25 15.28
N THR A 28 6.17 25.74 16.50
CA THR A 28 7.28 26.04 17.40
C THR A 28 8.59 25.44 16.89
N TYR A 29 9.71 26.09 17.17
CA TYR A 29 11.05 25.56 16.89
C TYR A 29 11.20 24.14 17.45
N GLU A 30 10.73 23.88 18.67
CA GLU A 30 10.79 22.58 19.33
C GLU A 30 10.00 21.49 18.58
N SER A 31 8.85 21.83 18.03
CA SER A 31 8.06 20.88 17.21
C SER A 31 8.77 20.53 15.90
N LEU A 32 9.39 21.50 15.24
CA LEU A 32 10.15 21.28 14.02
C LEU A 32 11.49 20.61 14.28
N SER A 33 12.08 20.80 15.46
CA SER A 33 13.31 20.11 15.87
C SER A 33 13.15 18.60 15.91
N ALA A 34 11.92 18.09 15.98
CA ALA A 34 11.62 16.66 15.89
C ALA A 34 12.02 16.02 14.55
N PHE A 35 12.26 16.83 13.53
CA PHE A 35 12.73 16.36 12.21
C PHE A 35 14.27 16.37 12.08
N ASP A 36 15.00 16.92 13.06
CA ASP A 36 16.46 17.01 13.05
C ASP A 36 17.06 15.99 14.05
N SER A 37 17.78 14.98 13.55
CA SER A 37 18.36 13.91 14.38
C SER A 37 19.39 14.43 15.39
N ARG A 38 20.04 15.58 15.10
CA ARG A 38 21.04 16.19 16.00
C ARG A 38 20.41 16.79 17.25
N LEU A 39 19.11 17.13 17.20
CA LEU A 39 18.38 17.78 18.30
C LEU A 39 17.63 16.78 19.19
N GLY A 40 17.78 15.50 18.90
CA GLY A 40 17.21 14.38 19.66
C GLY A 40 16.24 13.55 18.84
N GLU A 41 16.16 12.25 19.18
CA GLU A 41 15.26 11.33 18.49
C GLU A 41 13.82 11.53 18.97
N ARG A 42 13.04 12.26 18.19
CA ARG A 42 11.61 12.50 18.43
C ARG A 42 10.74 11.94 17.32
N SER A 43 11.15 10.82 16.74
CA SER A 43 10.42 10.14 15.66
C SER A 43 8.97 9.82 16.02
N GLY A 44 8.66 9.65 17.32
CA GLY A 44 7.30 9.48 17.83
C GLY A 44 6.38 10.64 17.49
N TYR A 45 6.88 11.88 17.41
CA TYR A 45 6.10 13.06 17.06
C TYR A 45 5.49 12.98 15.66
N VAL A 46 6.25 12.52 14.68
CA VAL A 46 5.84 12.47 13.27
C VAL A 46 5.34 11.10 12.82
N LYS A 47 5.57 10.04 13.60
CA LYS A 47 5.18 8.67 13.28
C LYS A 47 3.70 8.49 12.89
N PRO A 48 2.73 9.18 13.50
CA PRO A 48 1.33 9.09 13.09
C PRO A 48 1.08 9.55 11.65
N ILE A 49 1.86 10.49 11.09
CA ILE A 49 1.74 10.89 9.68
C ILE A 49 1.99 9.69 8.77
N ILE A 50 3.15 9.04 8.95
CA ILE A 50 3.53 7.93 8.08
C ILE A 50 2.64 6.70 8.29
N ASN A 51 2.14 6.46 9.50
CA ASN A 51 1.17 5.40 9.77
C ASN A 51 -0.14 5.61 9.00
N ASN A 52 -0.66 6.84 9.02
CA ASN A 52 -1.89 7.19 8.33
C ASN A 52 -1.69 7.20 6.81
N LEU A 53 -0.65 7.87 6.30
CA LEU A 53 -0.32 7.89 4.88
C LEU A 53 -0.03 6.48 4.34
N GLY A 54 0.76 5.70 5.06
CA GLY A 54 1.09 4.33 4.67
C GLY A 54 -0.15 3.46 4.50
N ASN A 55 -1.13 3.63 5.37
CA ASN A 55 -2.37 2.88 5.30
C ASN A 55 -3.26 3.31 4.11
N VAL A 56 -3.50 4.62 3.95
CA VAL A 56 -4.37 5.11 2.87
C VAL A 56 -3.75 4.98 1.49
N LEU A 57 -2.44 5.16 1.34
CA LEU A 57 -1.74 5.00 0.06
C LEU A 57 -1.69 3.54 -0.40
N ASN A 58 -1.62 2.59 0.54
CA ASN A 58 -1.64 1.17 0.23
C ASN A 58 -3.04 0.60 0.02
N SER A 59 -4.11 1.38 0.24
CA SER A 59 -5.50 0.96 0.05
C SER A 59 -5.91 0.87 -1.41
N ASN A 60 -6.93 0.05 -1.71
CA ASN A 60 -7.67 0.03 -2.97
C ASN A 60 -6.83 -0.15 -4.25
N TRP A 61 -5.80 -1.00 -4.20
CA TRP A 61 -5.03 -1.36 -5.40
C TRP A 61 -5.80 -2.26 -6.37
N TYR A 62 -6.88 -2.89 -5.91
CA TYR A 62 -7.76 -3.76 -6.67
C TYR A 62 -9.20 -3.23 -6.64
N VAL A 63 -9.94 -3.52 -7.67
CA VAL A 63 -11.37 -3.16 -7.81
C VAL A 63 -12.21 -4.37 -8.15
N SER A 64 -11.56 -5.48 -8.47
CA SER A 64 -12.09 -6.80 -8.73
C SER A 64 -10.95 -7.80 -8.53
N ALA A 65 -11.23 -8.99 -8.06
CA ALA A 65 -10.25 -10.08 -8.06
C ALA A 65 -10.04 -10.64 -9.46
N SER A 66 -11.03 -10.50 -10.33
CA SER A 66 -10.97 -10.97 -11.73
C SER A 66 -10.46 -9.86 -12.64
N VAL A 67 -9.48 -10.20 -13.48
CA VAL A 67 -9.03 -9.36 -14.58
C VAL A 67 -9.45 -10.02 -15.90
N PRO A 68 -10.22 -9.34 -16.75
CA PRO A 68 -10.67 -9.87 -18.03
C PRO A 68 -9.52 -10.27 -18.97
N GLN A 69 -9.77 -11.19 -19.87
CA GLN A 69 -8.84 -11.53 -20.93
C GLN A 69 -8.82 -10.45 -22.04
N SER A 70 -9.96 -9.84 -22.30
CA SER A 70 -10.10 -8.74 -23.23
C SER A 70 -9.49 -7.44 -22.68
N LEU A 71 -9.11 -6.52 -23.58
CA LEU A 71 -8.56 -5.22 -23.18
C LEU A 71 -9.59 -4.43 -22.37
N THR A 72 -9.15 -3.93 -21.23
CA THR A 72 -9.93 -3.00 -20.38
C THR A 72 -9.15 -1.72 -20.14
N ILE A 73 -9.85 -0.60 -20.14
CA ILE A 73 -9.32 0.70 -19.70
C ILE A 73 -10.18 1.20 -18.54
N GLU A 74 -9.54 1.70 -17.52
CA GLU A 74 -10.17 2.05 -16.26
C GLU A 74 -9.77 3.45 -15.82
N PHE A 75 -10.72 4.15 -15.22
CA PHE A 75 -10.51 5.44 -14.57
C PHE A 75 -11.27 5.46 -13.26
N GLY A 76 -10.62 5.91 -12.18
CA GLY A 76 -11.23 6.04 -10.87
C GLY A 76 -10.77 7.28 -10.12
N LEU A 77 -11.61 7.71 -9.19
CA LEU A 77 -11.32 8.76 -8.22
C LEU A 77 -11.60 8.20 -6.81
N PRO A 78 -10.69 7.38 -6.28
CA PRO A 78 -10.84 6.87 -4.91
C PRO A 78 -10.63 7.97 -3.89
N LEU A 79 -11.42 7.90 -2.82
CA LEU A 79 -11.27 8.68 -1.61
C LEU A 79 -10.98 7.72 -0.47
N SER A 80 -9.77 7.74 0.05
CA SER A 80 -9.40 6.98 1.25
C SER A 80 -9.59 7.83 2.50
N ILE A 81 -10.12 7.23 3.55
CA ILE A 81 -10.54 7.88 4.79
C ILE A 81 -9.95 7.10 5.95
N ILE A 82 -9.26 7.78 6.86
CA ILE A 82 -8.72 7.18 8.08
C ILE A 82 -9.06 8.06 9.28
N SER A 83 -9.41 7.44 10.39
CA SER A 83 -9.70 8.16 11.63
C SER A 83 -8.41 8.45 12.39
N ILE A 84 -8.29 9.69 12.88
CA ILE A 84 -7.25 10.10 13.83
C ILE A 84 -7.77 9.81 15.24
N GLY A 85 -7.25 8.76 15.86
CA GLY A 85 -7.61 8.33 17.21
C GLY A 85 -6.77 8.98 18.29
N ASN A 86 -7.08 8.66 19.55
CA ASN A 86 -6.29 9.14 20.70
C ASN A 86 -4.83 8.63 20.65
N ASP A 87 -4.63 7.42 20.14
CA ASP A 87 -3.31 6.81 19.97
C ASP A 87 -2.41 7.54 18.95
N ASP A 88 -3.02 8.39 18.09
CA ASP A 88 -2.28 9.23 17.17
C ASP A 88 -1.91 10.59 17.75
N ARG A 89 -2.52 10.97 18.87
CA ARG A 89 -2.40 12.30 19.45
C ARG A 89 -1.27 12.41 20.44
N ASN A 90 -0.91 11.30 21.10
CA ASN A 90 0.15 11.25 22.08
C ASN A 90 1.09 10.07 21.80
N TYR A 91 2.35 10.21 22.19
CA TYR A 91 3.30 9.11 22.23
C TYR A 91 4.03 9.11 23.57
N SER A 92 4.40 7.92 24.04
CA SER A 92 5.19 7.76 25.25
C SER A 92 6.66 7.94 24.92
N GLY A 93 7.34 8.79 25.64
CA GLY A 93 8.77 8.98 25.61
C GLY A 93 9.36 8.67 26.99
N THR A 94 10.61 8.22 27.01
CA THR A 94 11.35 7.99 28.24
C THR A 94 12.41 9.08 28.36
N PHE A 95 12.37 9.82 29.44
CA PHE A 95 13.40 10.81 29.75
C PHE A 95 14.35 10.26 30.80
N GLU A 96 15.62 10.20 30.48
CA GLU A 96 16.67 9.74 31.39
C GLU A 96 17.38 10.95 32.02
N TYR A 97 17.30 11.08 33.33
CA TYR A 97 18.06 12.07 34.09
C TYR A 97 18.95 11.36 35.12
N GLY A 98 20.21 11.15 34.77
CA GLY A 98 21.12 10.33 35.56
C GLY A 98 20.62 8.88 35.73
N PRO A 99 20.49 8.37 36.96
CA PRO A 99 19.98 7.00 37.17
C PRO A 99 18.44 6.91 37.18
N ILE A 100 17.74 7.98 36.96
CA ILE A 100 16.27 8.05 37.06
C ILE A 100 15.70 8.15 35.66
N SER A 101 14.83 7.21 35.31
CA SER A 101 14.05 7.18 34.06
C SER A 101 12.61 7.58 34.36
N TYR A 102 12.07 8.50 33.62
CA TYR A 102 10.68 8.94 33.71
C TYR A 102 10.00 8.68 32.36
N ASP A 103 8.91 7.96 32.40
CA ASP A 103 8.01 7.86 31.27
C ASP A 103 7.10 9.09 31.27
N TYR A 104 7.01 9.76 30.11
CA TYR A 104 6.15 10.91 29.93
C TYR A 104 5.34 10.76 28.64
N GLU A 105 4.17 11.36 28.64
CA GLU A 105 3.31 11.40 27.48
C GLU A 105 3.49 12.77 26.79
N VAL A 106 3.84 12.71 25.50
CA VAL A 106 4.13 13.90 24.67
C VAL A 106 3.13 13.94 23.51
N PRO A 107 2.58 15.10 23.20
CA PRO A 107 1.72 15.24 22.03
C PRO A 107 2.52 14.94 20.74
N THR A 108 1.84 14.28 19.80
CA THR A 108 2.31 14.12 18.43
C THR A 108 1.94 15.36 17.61
N ILE A 109 2.23 15.36 16.32
CA ILE A 109 1.81 16.40 15.38
C ILE A 109 0.26 16.55 15.32
N PHE A 110 -0.51 15.50 15.62
CA PHE A 110 -1.97 15.52 15.74
C PHE A 110 -2.44 15.75 17.18
N GLY A 111 -1.51 15.89 18.11
CA GLY A 111 -1.76 16.04 19.53
C GLY A 111 -2.28 17.39 19.94
N ASP A 112 -2.45 17.56 21.24
CA ASP A 112 -2.97 18.79 21.79
C ASP A 112 -2.04 19.96 21.50
N HIS A 113 -2.66 21.08 21.33
CA HIS A 113 -2.03 22.32 20.93
C HIS A 113 -1.54 23.14 22.13
N GLY A 114 -1.41 22.52 23.27
CA GLY A 114 -0.77 23.06 24.43
C GLY A 114 -1.55 24.11 25.21
N ASN A 115 -1.12 24.31 26.44
CA ASN A 115 -1.55 25.38 27.31
C ASN A 115 -0.64 26.60 27.04
N PRO A 116 -1.15 27.79 26.70
CA PRO A 116 -0.33 29.01 26.53
C PRO A 116 0.50 29.39 27.76
N SER A 117 0.24 28.76 28.90
CA SER A 117 1.02 28.91 30.14
C SER A 117 2.16 27.91 30.28
N ALA A 118 2.33 26.97 29.33
CA ALA A 118 3.42 26.03 29.39
C ALA A 118 4.77 26.66 29.00
N PRO A 119 5.90 26.13 29.48
CA PRO A 119 7.22 26.60 29.08
C PRO A 119 7.42 26.64 27.57
N SER A 120 8.21 27.60 27.08
CA SER A 120 8.49 27.80 25.64
C SER A 120 9.21 26.60 24.96
N ASP A 121 9.77 25.70 25.75
CA ASP A 121 10.47 24.48 25.32
C ASP A 121 9.54 23.27 25.20
N THR A 122 8.23 23.44 25.34
CA THR A 122 7.26 22.34 25.27
C THR A 122 6.91 22.06 23.81
N ILE A 123 6.86 20.76 23.46
CA ILE A 123 6.41 20.30 22.16
C ILE A 123 4.89 20.33 22.13
N TYR A 124 4.35 20.89 21.05
CA TYR A 124 2.92 20.99 20.81
C TYR A 124 2.54 20.30 19.50
N GLY A 125 1.30 19.80 19.43
CA GLY A 125 0.71 19.38 18.18
C GLY A 125 0.57 20.57 17.19
N ASN A 126 0.50 20.25 15.92
CA ASN A 126 0.24 21.25 14.89
C ASN A 126 -1.21 21.70 14.97
N LYS A 127 -1.47 23.02 15.03
CA LYS A 127 -2.82 23.60 15.19
C LYS A 127 -3.80 23.09 14.11
N THR A 128 -3.36 23.08 12.88
CA THR A 128 -4.20 22.64 11.74
C THR A 128 -4.52 21.15 11.79
N LEU A 129 -3.55 20.33 12.22
CA LEU A 129 -3.69 18.88 12.26
C LEU A 129 -4.36 18.39 13.54
N ASN A 130 -4.25 19.13 14.66
CA ASN A 130 -4.88 18.79 15.93
C ASN A 130 -6.41 18.67 15.82
N GLY A 131 -7.06 19.60 15.10
CA GLY A 131 -8.51 19.59 14.88
C GLY A 131 -9.03 18.46 14.00
N LEU A 132 -8.13 17.74 13.30
CA LEU A 132 -8.54 16.67 12.39
C LEU A 132 -9.00 15.43 13.17
N GLY A 133 -10.27 15.09 13.09
CA GLY A 133 -10.81 13.79 13.53
C GLY A 133 -10.68 12.70 12.47
N VAL A 134 -10.54 13.12 11.22
CA VAL A 134 -10.50 12.23 10.04
C VAL A 134 -9.52 12.80 9.03
N PHE A 135 -8.66 11.95 8.51
CA PHE A 135 -7.78 12.27 7.40
C PHE A 135 -8.33 11.67 6.11
N THR A 136 -8.54 12.50 5.10
CA THR A 136 -9.08 12.09 3.80
C THR A 136 -8.04 12.28 2.70
N TYR A 137 -7.91 11.29 1.82
CA TYR A 137 -6.90 11.30 0.77
C TYR A 137 -7.51 10.91 -0.58
N PRO A 138 -7.85 11.88 -1.44
CA PRO A 138 -8.31 11.62 -2.80
C PRO A 138 -7.11 11.43 -3.72
N TYR A 139 -7.26 10.61 -4.77
CA TYR A 139 -6.27 10.51 -5.84
C TYR A 139 -6.93 10.06 -7.15
N LEU A 140 -6.27 10.35 -8.25
CA LEU A 140 -6.65 9.82 -9.56
C LEU A 140 -6.04 8.44 -9.73
N GLN A 141 -6.82 7.52 -10.30
CA GLN A 141 -6.37 6.18 -10.62
C GLN A 141 -6.74 5.83 -12.06
N PHE A 142 -5.75 5.40 -12.82
CA PHE A 142 -5.90 4.87 -14.16
C PHE A 142 -5.50 3.40 -14.16
N GLY A 143 -6.21 2.57 -14.92
CA GLY A 143 -5.90 1.16 -15.07
C GLY A 143 -6.01 0.73 -16.52
N ALA A 144 -5.19 -0.24 -16.87
CA ALA A 144 -5.32 -0.98 -18.12
C ALA A 144 -5.14 -2.47 -17.83
N GLY A 145 -6.08 -3.28 -18.29
CA GLY A 145 -6.05 -4.74 -18.12
C GLY A 145 -6.08 -5.44 -19.46
N PHE A 146 -5.32 -6.51 -19.57
CA PHE A 146 -5.29 -7.39 -20.72
C PHE A 146 -4.74 -8.75 -20.33
N TYR A 147 -5.34 -9.80 -20.83
CA TYR A 147 -4.89 -11.19 -20.65
C TYR A 147 -4.62 -11.57 -19.19
N HIS A 148 -5.61 -11.31 -18.33
CA HIS A 148 -5.58 -11.55 -16.86
C HIS A 148 -4.57 -10.72 -16.07
N ALA A 149 -3.83 -9.84 -16.72
CA ALA A 149 -2.91 -8.90 -16.09
C ALA A 149 -3.49 -7.48 -16.12
N ARG A 150 -3.27 -6.70 -15.06
CA ARG A 150 -3.73 -5.33 -14.93
C ARG A 150 -2.59 -4.46 -14.40
N ILE A 151 -2.40 -3.31 -15.03
CA ILE A 151 -1.49 -2.25 -14.59
C ILE A 151 -2.34 -1.11 -14.03
N VAL A 152 -1.91 -0.54 -12.94
CA VAL A 152 -2.56 0.60 -12.28
C VAL A 152 -1.56 1.73 -12.12
N LEU A 153 -1.96 2.94 -12.48
CA LEU A 153 -1.24 4.17 -12.20
C LEU A 153 -2.08 5.05 -11.28
N ARG A 154 -1.45 5.63 -10.29
CA ARG A 154 -2.05 6.60 -9.38
C ARG A 154 -1.30 7.91 -9.44
N GLY A 155 -2.04 8.99 -9.31
CA GLY A 155 -1.43 10.30 -9.29
C GLY A 155 -2.30 11.31 -8.58
N MET A 156 -1.62 12.22 -7.86
CA MET A 156 -2.22 13.44 -7.37
C MET A 156 -1.15 14.53 -7.39
N PHE A 157 -1.59 15.70 -7.74
CA PHE A 157 -0.77 16.89 -7.75
C PHE A 157 -1.60 18.04 -7.16
N LEU A 158 -1.17 18.59 -6.05
CA LEU A 158 -1.76 19.79 -5.48
C LEU A 158 -0.77 20.96 -5.61
N PRO A 159 -1.23 22.11 -6.10
CA PRO A 159 -0.43 23.31 -6.10
C PRO A 159 -0.18 23.80 -4.66
N ALA A 160 0.78 24.70 -4.50
CA ALA A 160 1.06 25.33 -3.22
C ALA A 160 -0.19 26.03 -2.66
N VAL A 161 -0.49 25.74 -1.39
CA VAL A 161 -1.58 26.38 -0.63
C VAL A 161 -1.07 26.68 0.77
N SER A 162 -0.98 27.97 1.12
CA SER A 162 -0.45 28.40 2.43
C SER A 162 0.95 27.81 2.71
N GLU A 163 1.13 27.16 3.85
CA GLU A 163 2.38 26.52 4.27
C GLU A 163 2.73 25.24 3.48
N LEU A 164 1.73 24.61 2.85
CA LEU A 164 1.96 23.45 1.97
C LEU A 164 2.47 23.94 0.61
N ARG A 165 3.76 23.71 0.33
CA ARG A 165 4.41 24.20 -0.90
C ARG A 165 4.24 23.26 -2.07
N LYS A 166 4.28 21.98 -1.83
CA LYS A 166 4.06 20.95 -2.85
C LYS A 166 3.44 19.70 -2.24
N PHE A 167 2.64 19.06 -3.03
CA PHE A 167 2.09 17.77 -2.69
C PHE A 167 1.94 16.94 -3.97
N ASN A 168 2.79 15.95 -4.12
CA ASN A 168 2.83 15.08 -5.29
C ASN A 168 2.65 13.63 -4.85
N LEU A 169 1.86 12.88 -5.60
CA LEU A 169 1.76 11.44 -5.50
C LEU A 169 1.96 10.83 -6.87
N LEU A 170 2.79 9.82 -6.95
CA LEU A 170 2.88 8.90 -8.07
C LEU A 170 2.86 7.47 -7.54
N GLY A 171 1.99 6.64 -8.11
CA GLY A 171 1.87 5.24 -7.74
C GLY A 171 1.80 4.34 -8.96
N PHE A 172 2.34 3.13 -8.81
CA PHE A 172 2.33 2.08 -9.80
C PHE A 172 1.88 0.77 -9.17
N GLY A 173 0.99 0.03 -9.84
CA GLY A 173 0.51 -1.25 -9.37
C GLY A 173 0.39 -2.29 -10.47
N LEU A 174 0.51 -3.53 -10.08
CA LEU A 174 0.33 -4.71 -10.92
C LEU A 174 -0.66 -5.66 -10.25
N GLN A 175 -1.55 -6.23 -11.03
CA GLN A 175 -2.44 -7.30 -10.60
C GLN A 175 -2.46 -8.41 -11.64
N TYR A 176 -2.45 -9.66 -11.19
CA TYR A 176 -2.61 -10.82 -12.05
C TYR A 176 -3.65 -11.77 -11.48
N SER A 177 -4.67 -12.12 -12.28
CA SER A 177 -5.75 -13.02 -11.90
C SER A 177 -5.42 -14.46 -12.30
N PHE A 178 -5.59 -15.37 -11.34
CA PHE A 178 -5.33 -16.79 -11.49
C PHE A 178 -6.61 -17.62 -11.69
N GLY A 179 -7.80 -17.01 -11.60
CA GLY A 179 -9.08 -17.73 -11.68
C GLY A 179 -9.21 -18.63 -12.87
N HIS A 180 -8.68 -18.23 -14.02
CA HIS A 180 -8.69 -19.00 -15.25
C HIS A 180 -7.97 -20.36 -15.15
N PHE A 181 -7.04 -20.55 -14.19
CA PHE A 181 -6.41 -21.85 -13.95
C PHE A 181 -7.31 -22.80 -13.17
N PHE A 182 -8.15 -22.26 -12.28
CA PHE A 182 -8.93 -23.05 -11.32
C PHE A 182 -10.36 -23.26 -11.76
N GLN A 183 -10.92 -22.42 -12.62
CA GLN A 183 -12.33 -22.47 -13.03
C GLN A 183 -12.78 -23.84 -13.52
N TYR A 184 -11.90 -24.59 -14.18
CA TYR A 184 -12.21 -25.92 -14.69
C TYR A 184 -12.10 -27.04 -13.64
N MET A 185 -11.43 -26.76 -12.52
CA MET A 185 -11.23 -27.73 -11.42
C MET A 185 -12.29 -27.58 -10.33
N LEU A 186 -12.94 -26.40 -10.26
CA LEU A 186 -13.89 -26.08 -9.22
C LEU A 186 -15.29 -26.59 -9.59
N PRO A 187 -16.07 -27.07 -8.58
CA PRO A 187 -17.47 -27.37 -8.78
C PRO A 187 -18.24 -26.13 -9.23
N PRO A 188 -19.39 -26.30 -9.95
CA PRO A 188 -20.13 -25.14 -10.49
C PRO A 188 -20.49 -24.04 -9.47
N ALA A 189 -20.72 -24.40 -8.22
CA ALA A 189 -21.03 -23.46 -7.15
C ALA A 189 -19.82 -22.58 -6.75
N ALA A 190 -18.59 -23.04 -7.01
CA ALA A 190 -17.37 -22.32 -6.72
C ALA A 190 -16.73 -21.63 -7.95
N GLN A 191 -17.30 -21.79 -9.14
CA GLN A 191 -16.82 -21.12 -10.37
C GLN A 191 -16.83 -19.59 -10.30
N PRO A 192 -17.72 -18.92 -9.53
CA PRO A 192 -17.68 -17.48 -9.33
C PRO A 192 -16.49 -16.97 -8.49
N LEU A 193 -15.63 -17.87 -7.99
CA LEU A 193 -14.47 -17.52 -7.19
C LEU A 193 -13.28 -17.18 -8.09
N ASP A 194 -12.60 -16.08 -7.80
CA ASP A 194 -11.36 -15.69 -8.45
C ASP A 194 -10.30 -15.34 -7.41
N VAL A 195 -9.03 -15.50 -7.77
CA VAL A 195 -7.89 -15.20 -6.92
C VAL A 195 -6.90 -14.39 -7.74
N SER A 196 -6.38 -13.33 -7.19
CA SER A 196 -5.34 -12.52 -7.82
C SER A 196 -4.21 -12.16 -6.87
N LEU A 197 -3.03 -11.91 -7.42
CA LEU A 197 -1.91 -11.27 -6.75
C LEU A 197 -1.90 -9.80 -7.13
N VAL A 198 -1.64 -8.94 -6.14
CA VAL A 198 -1.59 -7.50 -6.29
C VAL A 198 -0.29 -6.99 -5.70
N PHE A 199 0.42 -6.21 -6.47
CA PHE A 199 1.58 -5.42 -6.03
C PHE A 199 1.27 -3.94 -6.25
N GLY A 200 1.63 -3.10 -5.29
CA GLY A 200 1.50 -1.66 -5.37
C GLY A 200 2.68 -0.94 -4.76
N TYR A 201 3.12 0.13 -5.41
CA TYR A 201 4.15 1.03 -4.92
C TYR A 201 3.69 2.48 -5.11
N ASN A 202 3.86 3.31 -4.08
CA ASN A 202 3.65 4.76 -4.19
C ASN A 202 4.89 5.50 -3.71
N SER A 203 5.12 6.64 -4.33
CA SER A 203 6.03 7.68 -3.89
C SER A 203 5.28 9.00 -3.80
N SER A 204 5.39 9.69 -2.68
CA SER A 204 4.72 10.96 -2.43
C SER A 204 5.71 11.93 -1.80
N THR A 205 5.76 13.16 -2.31
CA THR A 205 6.56 14.23 -1.73
C THR A 205 5.64 15.32 -1.22
N ILE A 206 5.85 15.72 0.04
CA ILE A 206 5.12 16.79 0.72
C ILE A 206 6.13 17.87 1.10
N GLY A 207 6.02 19.07 0.54
CA GLY A 207 6.83 20.22 0.90
C GLY A 207 6.06 21.12 1.88
N TYR A 208 6.69 21.45 2.98
CA TYR A 208 6.10 22.26 4.05
C TYR A 208 7.02 23.44 4.40
N ARG A 209 6.47 24.63 4.49
CA ARG A 209 7.17 25.84 4.90
C ARG A 209 6.29 26.63 5.86
N PRO A 210 6.58 26.64 7.16
CA PRO A 210 5.90 27.48 8.14
C PRO A 210 6.15 28.96 7.87
N ASP A 211 5.20 29.82 8.21
CA ASP A 211 5.27 31.26 7.92
C ASP A 211 6.46 31.97 8.59
N ASP A 212 6.84 31.54 9.79
CA ASP A 212 7.94 32.10 10.56
C ASP A 212 9.32 31.50 10.25
N TYR A 213 9.43 30.78 9.11
CA TYR A 213 10.66 30.11 8.71
C TYR A 213 11.03 30.39 7.26
N ASP A 214 12.32 30.57 7.01
CA ASP A 214 12.92 30.53 5.68
C ASP A 214 13.40 29.11 5.37
N GLY A 215 13.25 28.70 4.10
CA GLY A 215 13.60 27.36 3.65
C GLY A 215 12.39 26.48 3.39
N GLU A 216 12.60 25.19 3.36
CA GLU A 216 11.56 24.18 3.11
C GLU A 216 11.90 22.86 3.80
N LEU A 217 10.89 22.23 4.41
CA LEU A 217 10.92 20.88 4.91
C LEU A 217 10.24 19.98 3.87
N ASP A 218 10.98 19.04 3.31
CA ASP A 218 10.46 18.03 2.40
C ASP A 218 10.31 16.69 3.11
N LEU A 219 9.17 16.07 2.92
CA LEU A 219 8.84 14.73 3.40
C LEU A 219 8.61 13.81 2.19
N ASP A 220 9.54 12.89 1.95
CA ASP A 220 9.40 11.86 0.94
C ASP A 220 8.84 10.58 1.58
N VAL A 221 7.65 10.21 1.16
CA VAL A 221 6.93 9.02 1.63
C VAL A 221 6.94 7.97 0.55
N SER A 222 7.45 6.79 0.87
CA SER A 222 7.39 5.60 0.02
C SER A 222 6.54 4.53 0.68
N THR A 223 5.67 3.89 -0.10
CA THR A 223 4.84 2.80 0.41
C THR A 223 4.80 1.64 -0.57
N THR A 224 4.78 0.44 -0.04
CA THR A 224 4.70 -0.81 -0.83
C THR A 224 3.61 -1.70 -0.26
N ASN A 225 2.84 -2.32 -1.15
CA ASN A 225 1.82 -3.31 -0.82
C ASN A 225 1.99 -4.55 -1.69
N PHE A 226 1.91 -5.71 -1.06
CA PHE A 226 1.80 -6.99 -1.73
C PHE A 226 0.67 -7.79 -1.11
N SER A 227 -0.33 -8.21 -1.92
CA SER A 227 -1.53 -8.85 -1.41
C SER A 227 -2.03 -9.95 -2.34
N VAL A 228 -2.63 -10.96 -1.72
CA VAL A 228 -3.51 -11.93 -2.38
C VAL A 228 -4.93 -11.41 -2.21
N VAL A 229 -5.68 -11.34 -3.29
CA VAL A 229 -7.09 -10.94 -3.30
C VAL A 229 -7.94 -12.13 -3.75
N ILE A 230 -8.93 -12.45 -2.95
CA ILE A 230 -9.92 -13.48 -3.23
C ILE A 230 -11.26 -12.79 -3.44
N GLY A 231 -11.88 -12.99 -4.60
CA GLY A 231 -13.18 -12.41 -4.94
C GLY A 231 -14.22 -13.50 -5.20
N TYR A 232 -15.42 -13.22 -4.78
CA TYR A 232 -16.58 -14.05 -5.03
C TYR A 232 -17.70 -13.23 -5.67
N LYS A 233 -18.17 -13.64 -6.85
CA LYS A 233 -19.23 -13.00 -7.63
C LYS A 233 -20.51 -13.85 -7.60
N PRO A 234 -21.34 -13.76 -6.55
CA PRO A 234 -22.59 -14.50 -6.51
C PRO A 234 -23.56 -14.07 -7.60
N PHE A 235 -23.45 -12.80 -8.05
CA PHE A 235 -24.26 -12.21 -9.11
C PHE A 235 -23.37 -11.42 -10.07
N THR A 236 -23.82 -11.25 -11.30
CA THR A 236 -23.07 -10.50 -12.33
C THR A 236 -22.83 -9.03 -11.97
N PHE A 237 -23.67 -8.45 -11.11
CA PHE A 237 -23.59 -7.06 -10.70
C PHE A 237 -22.93 -6.81 -9.35
N PHE A 238 -22.48 -7.86 -8.66
CA PHE A 238 -21.99 -7.75 -7.28
C PHE A 238 -20.80 -8.69 -7.04
N GLU A 239 -19.74 -8.16 -6.47
CA GLU A 239 -18.55 -8.90 -6.06
C GLU A 239 -18.15 -8.54 -4.63
N VAL A 240 -17.87 -9.56 -3.82
CA VAL A 240 -17.25 -9.40 -2.50
C VAL A 240 -15.82 -9.84 -2.61
N MET A 241 -14.91 -9.07 -2.07
CA MET A 241 -13.47 -9.33 -2.11
C MET A 241 -12.88 -9.30 -0.70
N MET A 242 -11.93 -10.19 -0.47
CA MET A 242 -11.08 -10.21 0.70
C MET A 242 -9.63 -10.14 0.24
N SER A 243 -8.81 -9.36 0.91
CA SER A 243 -7.37 -9.31 0.65
C SER A 243 -6.57 -9.61 1.90
N LEU A 244 -5.46 -10.32 1.72
CA LEU A 244 -4.48 -10.63 2.74
C LEU A 244 -3.10 -10.30 2.18
N GLY A 245 -2.28 -9.58 2.92
CA GLY A 245 -1.00 -9.16 2.39
C GLY A 245 -0.07 -8.57 3.43
N TYR A 246 0.96 -7.95 2.90
CA TYR A 246 1.98 -7.23 3.65
C TYR A 246 2.12 -5.82 3.07
N GLN A 247 2.25 -4.83 3.96
CA GLN A 247 2.56 -3.46 3.57
C GLN A 247 3.83 -2.97 4.26
N SER A 248 4.49 -2.02 3.61
CA SER A 248 5.50 -1.19 4.23
C SER A 248 5.27 0.27 3.89
N ALA A 249 5.70 1.15 4.78
CA ALA A 249 5.70 2.60 4.61
C ALA A 249 6.93 3.18 5.28
N GLU A 250 7.58 4.11 4.62
CA GLU A 250 8.75 4.81 5.10
C GLU A 250 8.68 6.29 4.69
N MET A 251 9.08 7.18 5.58
CA MET A 251 9.14 8.61 5.36
C MET A 251 10.55 9.10 5.64
N LEU A 252 11.14 9.80 4.69
CA LEU A 252 12.41 10.50 4.82
C LEU A 252 12.13 12.00 4.86
N SER A 253 12.66 12.70 5.87
CA SER A 253 12.66 14.18 5.90
C SER A 253 14.00 14.72 5.44
N TYR A 254 13.94 15.83 4.69
CA TYR A 254 15.14 16.54 4.25
C TYR A 254 14.83 18.02 4.00
N GLY A 255 15.86 18.82 3.77
CA GLY A 255 15.74 20.26 3.52
C GLY A 255 16.49 21.09 4.54
N GLY A 256 15.98 22.27 4.83
CA GLY A 256 16.56 23.18 5.81
C GLY A 256 15.57 24.31 6.13
N LEU A 257 15.46 24.61 7.40
CA LEU A 257 14.61 25.69 7.91
C LEU A 257 15.42 26.59 8.81
N THR A 258 15.26 27.90 8.64
CA THR A 258 15.86 28.92 9.53
C THR A 258 14.74 29.74 10.12
N CYS A 259 14.67 29.85 11.44
CA CYS A 259 13.67 30.65 12.13
C CYS A 259 13.92 32.15 11.88
N VAL A 260 12.87 32.81 11.35
CA VAL A 260 12.88 34.29 11.11
C VAL A 260 11.79 34.99 11.90
N ALA A 261 11.23 34.30 12.90
CA ALA A 261 10.14 34.82 13.74
C ALA A 261 10.50 36.11 14.44
N THR A 262 9.61 37.08 14.36
CA THR A 262 9.73 38.36 15.06
C THR A 262 8.47 38.67 15.86
N GLU A 263 8.64 39.18 17.06
CA GLU A 263 7.53 39.64 17.90
C GLU A 263 7.67 41.14 18.12
N TYR A 264 6.61 41.91 17.78
CA TYR A 264 6.65 43.39 17.79
C TYR A 264 7.84 44.03 17.03
N GLY A 265 8.28 43.34 15.95
CA GLY A 265 9.40 43.77 15.11
C GLY A 265 10.79 43.50 15.71
N MET A 266 10.88 42.74 16.81
CA MET A 266 12.14 42.31 17.42
C MET A 266 12.30 40.76 17.20
N PRO A 267 13.54 40.29 16.97
CA PRO A 267 13.83 38.88 16.87
C PRO A 267 13.37 38.11 18.12
N THR A 268 12.71 37.00 17.93
CA THR A 268 12.38 36.03 19.02
C THR A 268 13.61 35.30 19.54
N ALA A 269 13.50 34.61 20.65
CA ALA A 269 14.58 33.76 21.21
C ALA A 269 15.11 32.69 20.25
N ASP A 270 14.30 32.28 19.28
CA ASP A 270 14.63 31.25 18.30
C ASP A 270 15.11 31.85 16.97
N TYR A 271 15.14 33.16 16.82
CA TYR A 271 15.55 33.81 15.58
C TYR A 271 16.97 33.41 15.17
N GLY A 272 17.12 32.99 13.92
CA GLY A 272 18.38 32.53 13.35
C GLY A 272 18.78 31.08 13.71
N LYS A 273 17.97 30.37 14.51
CA LYS A 273 18.19 28.93 14.73
C LYS A 273 17.87 28.14 13.48
N GLU A 274 18.75 27.22 13.15
CA GLU A 274 18.63 26.35 11.99
C GLU A 274 18.17 24.95 12.40
N ILE A 275 17.30 24.36 11.56
CA ILE A 275 16.85 22.98 11.64
C ILE A 275 17.24 22.33 10.32
N THR A 276 17.94 21.17 10.40
CA THR A 276 18.30 20.37 9.23
C THR A 276 17.57 19.04 9.31
N PRO A 277 16.39 18.92 8.66
CA PRO A 277 15.63 17.67 8.68
C PRO A 277 16.42 16.53 8.01
N ASP A 278 16.58 15.39 8.70
CA ASP A 278 17.35 14.24 8.23
C ASP A 278 16.85 12.89 8.79
N ILE A 279 15.64 12.89 9.40
CA ILE A 279 15.13 11.67 10.00
C ILE A 279 14.45 10.75 8.99
N THR A 280 14.62 9.44 9.24
CA THR A 280 13.88 8.38 8.53
C THR A 280 12.94 7.71 9.51
N VAL A 281 11.64 7.74 9.23
CA VAL A 281 10.62 7.16 10.08
C VAL A 281 9.89 6.03 9.35
N LYS A 282 9.85 4.85 9.97
CA LYS A 282 9.08 3.71 9.47
C LYS A 282 7.67 3.73 10.06
N GLY A 283 6.69 3.55 9.18
CA GLY A 283 5.30 3.42 9.57
C GLY A 283 4.94 2.02 10.04
N ASN A 284 3.63 1.74 10.12
CA ASN A 284 3.09 0.43 10.46
C ASN A 284 3.37 -0.55 9.32
N ASN A 285 4.52 -1.22 9.42
CA ASN A 285 4.94 -2.26 8.49
C ASN A 285 4.44 -3.61 8.99
N GLY A 286 3.86 -4.42 8.11
CA GLY A 286 3.41 -5.73 8.50
C GLY A 286 2.16 -6.21 7.76
N PHE A 287 1.45 -7.08 8.43
CA PHE A 287 0.25 -7.71 7.90
C PHE A 287 -0.85 -6.69 7.58
N ARG A 288 -1.48 -6.89 6.42
CA ARG A 288 -2.62 -6.11 5.95
C ARG A 288 -3.78 -7.04 5.63
N PHE A 289 -4.96 -6.68 6.08
CA PHE A 289 -6.23 -7.31 5.77
C PHE A 289 -7.15 -6.30 5.11
N GLY A 290 -7.88 -6.71 4.07
CA GLY A 290 -8.87 -5.87 3.42
C GLY A 290 -10.15 -6.63 3.10
N LEU A 291 -11.25 -5.90 3.12
CA LEU A 291 -12.56 -6.32 2.63
C LEU A 291 -13.07 -5.27 1.66
N ALA A 292 -13.62 -5.68 0.52
CA ALA A 292 -14.20 -4.74 -0.42
C ALA A 292 -15.46 -5.31 -1.07
N ILE A 293 -16.33 -4.40 -1.47
CA ILE A 293 -17.54 -4.70 -2.20
C ILE A 293 -17.53 -3.85 -3.47
N ALA A 294 -17.66 -4.51 -4.61
CA ALA A 294 -17.79 -3.87 -5.91
C ALA A 294 -19.18 -4.12 -6.49
N PHE A 295 -19.73 -3.07 -7.10
CA PHE A 295 -20.98 -3.14 -7.83
C PHE A 295 -20.71 -2.88 -9.31
N GLN A 296 -21.34 -3.63 -10.18
CA GLN A 296 -21.35 -3.37 -11.62
C GLN A 296 -22.71 -2.83 -12.02
N LEU A 297 -22.78 -1.52 -12.20
CA LEU A 297 -24.01 -0.82 -12.59
C LEU A 297 -23.96 -0.49 -14.09
N GLY A 298 -24.42 -1.45 -14.89
CA GLY A 298 -24.31 -1.39 -16.34
C GLY A 298 -22.95 -1.87 -16.86
N LYS A 299 -22.56 -1.43 -18.07
CA LYS A 299 -21.33 -1.91 -18.74
C LYS A 299 -20.06 -1.18 -18.31
N THR A 300 -20.21 0.04 -17.79
CA THR A 300 -19.06 0.94 -17.61
C THR A 300 -18.87 1.41 -16.16
N TYR A 301 -19.92 1.47 -15.35
CA TYR A 301 -19.84 2.04 -14.02
C TYR A 301 -19.70 0.97 -12.95
N HIS A 302 -18.60 1.03 -12.17
CA HIS A 302 -18.21 -0.01 -11.20
C HIS A 302 -17.79 0.59 -9.84
N PRO A 303 -18.71 1.17 -9.05
CA PRO A 303 -18.34 1.71 -7.74
C PRO A 303 -17.84 0.61 -6.79
N VAL A 304 -16.83 0.97 -5.98
CA VAL A 304 -16.20 0.08 -5.01
C VAL A 304 -16.14 0.76 -3.66
N ILE A 305 -16.44 0.01 -2.61
CA ILE A 305 -16.25 0.40 -1.21
C ILE A 305 -15.34 -0.62 -0.57
N GLY A 306 -14.26 -0.16 0.07
CA GLY A 306 -13.28 -1.00 0.71
C GLY A 306 -13.06 -0.61 2.17
N TYR A 307 -12.69 -1.59 2.97
CA TYR A 307 -12.17 -1.47 4.32
C TYR A 307 -10.82 -2.15 4.37
N ASP A 308 -9.84 -1.51 4.93
CA ASP A 308 -8.49 -2.03 5.10
C ASP A 308 -8.02 -1.85 6.53
N TYR A 309 -7.29 -2.83 7.04
CA TYR A 309 -6.66 -2.82 8.36
C TYR A 309 -5.18 -3.18 8.25
N ALA A 310 -4.32 -2.32 8.74
CA ALA A 310 -2.89 -2.54 8.87
C ALA A 310 -2.35 -1.77 10.09
N GLY A 311 -2.63 -2.30 11.26
CA GLY A 311 -2.43 -1.61 12.54
C GLY A 311 -3.47 -0.53 12.81
N LYS A 312 -4.11 0.01 11.76
CA LYS A 312 -5.21 0.98 11.80
C LYS A 312 -6.24 0.67 10.74
N SER A 313 -7.48 1.09 11.00
CA SER A 313 -8.61 0.93 10.08
C SER A 313 -8.69 2.10 9.12
N SER A 314 -8.85 1.81 7.84
CA SER A 314 -9.16 2.81 6.80
C SER A 314 -10.31 2.35 5.93
N PHE A 315 -11.05 3.31 5.39
CA PHE A 315 -12.11 3.09 4.44
C PHE A 315 -11.75 3.74 3.11
N THR A 316 -12.09 3.09 2.01
CA THR A 316 -11.92 3.66 0.68
C THR A 316 -13.24 3.61 -0.06
N ILE A 317 -13.64 4.74 -0.60
CA ILE A 317 -14.83 4.87 -1.43
C ILE A 317 -14.37 5.28 -2.83
N ASN A 318 -14.58 4.41 -3.80
CA ASN A 318 -14.36 4.71 -5.21
C ASN A 318 -15.71 4.83 -5.92
N ALA A 319 -16.42 5.91 -5.59
CA ALA A 319 -17.76 6.16 -6.12
C ALA A 319 -17.73 6.46 -7.62
N LEU A 320 -16.67 7.09 -8.11
CA LEU A 320 -16.47 7.35 -9.54
C LEU A 320 -15.43 6.39 -10.08
N TYR A 321 -15.85 5.17 -10.39
CA TYR A 321 -15.01 4.20 -11.08
C TYR A 321 -15.67 3.77 -12.39
N LEU A 322 -14.96 4.01 -13.47
CA LEU A 322 -15.38 3.70 -14.83
C LEU A 322 -14.45 2.65 -15.43
N ARG A 323 -15.03 1.61 -16.00
CA ARG A 323 -14.32 0.56 -16.74
C ARG A 323 -14.93 0.41 -18.11
N GLN A 324 -14.12 0.48 -19.15
CA GLN A 324 -14.52 0.18 -20.52
C GLN A 324 -13.79 -1.09 -20.96
N GLN A 325 -14.55 -2.11 -21.32
CA GLN A 325 -14.05 -3.36 -21.88
C GLN A 325 -14.17 -3.32 -23.42
N PHE A 326 -13.10 -3.72 -24.11
CA PHE A 326 -13.01 -3.80 -25.57
C PHE A 326 -12.93 -5.26 -26.00
N GLY A 327 -14.01 -5.76 -26.55
CA GLY A 327 -14.19 -7.17 -26.87
C GLY A 327 -14.92 -7.96 -25.77
N GLU A 328 -15.23 -9.19 -26.08
CA GLU A 328 -15.85 -10.16 -25.17
C GLU A 328 -14.80 -11.16 -24.73
N ASP A 329 -14.85 -11.55 -23.48
CA ASP A 329 -14.00 -12.65 -23.00
C ASP A 329 -14.50 -13.95 -23.66
N PRO A 330 -13.58 -14.83 -24.10
CA PRO A 330 -13.95 -16.09 -24.72
C PRO A 330 -14.80 -16.91 -23.75
N SER A 331 -15.91 -17.42 -24.25
CA SER A 331 -16.77 -18.26 -23.43
C SER A 331 -16.07 -19.58 -23.08
N PRO A 332 -16.42 -20.27 -21.98
CA PRO A 332 -15.88 -21.57 -21.66
C PRO A 332 -16.00 -22.59 -22.80
N ALA A 333 -17.05 -22.46 -23.62
CA ALA A 333 -17.28 -23.26 -24.83
C ALA A 333 -16.27 -22.97 -25.95
N ASP A 334 -15.88 -21.71 -26.12
CA ASP A 334 -14.90 -21.31 -27.13
C ASP A 334 -13.50 -21.77 -26.75
N ILE A 335 -13.16 -21.69 -25.47
CA ILE A 335 -11.89 -22.21 -24.94
C ILE A 335 -11.82 -23.73 -25.09
N ALA A 336 -12.92 -24.44 -24.84
CA ALA A 336 -12.99 -25.86 -25.03
C ALA A 336 -12.80 -26.26 -26.49
N LYS A 337 -13.38 -25.52 -27.42
CA LYS A 337 -13.20 -25.69 -28.87
C LYS A 337 -11.75 -25.47 -29.30
N GLN A 338 -11.10 -24.40 -28.81
CA GLN A 338 -9.69 -24.14 -29.09
C GLN A 338 -8.78 -25.28 -28.62
N LYS A 339 -9.01 -25.80 -27.42
CA LYS A 339 -8.26 -26.95 -26.89
C LYS A 339 -8.52 -28.21 -27.67
N GLY A 340 -9.74 -28.45 -28.15
CA GLY A 340 -10.10 -29.57 -29.02
C GLY A 340 -9.38 -29.46 -30.38
N ALA A 341 -9.39 -28.30 -31.01
CA ALA A 341 -8.71 -28.08 -32.26
C ALA A 341 -7.18 -28.25 -32.16
N THR A 342 -6.58 -27.86 -31.05
CA THR A 342 -5.14 -28.04 -30.82
C THR A 342 -4.76 -29.50 -30.65
N LYS A 343 -5.63 -30.33 -30.05
CA LYS A 343 -5.42 -31.77 -29.94
C LYS A 343 -5.57 -32.49 -31.31
N GLU A 344 -6.51 -32.07 -32.15
CA GLU A 344 -6.65 -32.61 -33.51
C GLU A 344 -5.46 -32.29 -34.39
N VAL A 345 -4.91 -31.07 -34.35
CA VAL A 345 -3.72 -30.68 -35.08
C VAL A 345 -2.48 -31.46 -34.61
N GLN A 346 -2.33 -31.73 -33.33
CA GLN A 346 -1.24 -32.56 -32.81
C GLN A 346 -1.40 -34.05 -33.18
N SER A 347 -2.61 -34.57 -33.28
CA SER A 347 -2.85 -35.96 -33.70
C SER A 347 -2.69 -36.14 -35.20
N SER A 348 -2.97 -35.13 -36.01
CA SER A 348 -2.79 -35.20 -37.48
C SER A 348 -1.36 -35.01 -37.92
N THR A 349 -0.49 -34.43 -37.11
CA THR A 349 0.93 -34.26 -37.46
C THR A 349 1.77 -35.51 -37.17
N THR A 350 1.25 -36.46 -36.41
CA THR A 350 1.97 -37.70 -36.06
C THR A 350 1.68 -38.87 -37.04
N THR A 351 0.81 -38.69 -38.05
CA THR A 351 0.38 -39.81 -38.96
C THR A 351 0.91 -39.67 -40.38
N SER A 352 1.91 -38.84 -40.63
CA SER A 352 2.47 -38.62 -41.99
C SER A 352 3.99 -38.70 -41.99
N SER A 353 4.53 -39.90 -41.70
CA SER A 353 5.85 -40.30 -42.18
C SER A 353 6.06 -41.81 -41.92
N GLU A 354 5.38 -42.64 -42.71
CA GLU A 354 5.77 -44.01 -42.89
C GLU A 354 6.43 -44.12 -44.28
N PRO A 355 7.76 -44.32 -44.39
CA PRO A 355 8.38 -44.61 -45.63
C PRO A 355 8.19 -46.08 -45.93
N ALA A 356 7.77 -46.39 -47.18
CA ALA A 356 7.65 -47.71 -47.73
C ALA A 356 8.92 -48.51 -47.49
N ALA A 357 8.78 -49.68 -46.82
CA ALA A 357 9.84 -50.65 -46.64
C ALA A 357 9.92 -51.55 -47.87
N GLU A 358 11.05 -51.53 -48.54
CA GLU A 358 11.49 -52.59 -49.46
C GLU A 358 11.79 -53.88 -48.71
N SER A 359 11.31 -54.98 -49.26
CA SER A 359 11.61 -56.36 -48.86
C SER A 359 13.08 -56.71 -49.01
N GLY A 360 13.69 -57.11 -47.93
CA GLY A 360 15.02 -57.74 -47.91
C GLY A 360 15.01 -58.78 -46.80
N SER A 361 14.87 -60.07 -47.21
CA SER A 361 15.11 -61.20 -46.38
C SER A 361 16.59 -61.27 -45.99
N ASP A 362 16.90 -61.40 -44.72
CA ASP A 362 17.98 -62.25 -44.26
C ASP A 362 17.85 -62.60 -42.78
N SER A 363 17.84 -63.86 -42.51
CA SER A 363 17.93 -64.53 -41.24
C SER A 363 19.23 -64.24 -40.52
N TRP A 364 19.19 -63.96 -39.28
CA TRP A 364 20.17 -64.45 -38.31
C TRP A 364 19.66 -64.48 -36.88
N SER A 365 19.84 -65.67 -36.33
CA SER A 365 19.59 -66.09 -34.98
C SER A 365 20.59 -65.53 -34.00
N GLY A 366 20.17 -65.33 -32.77
CA GLY A 366 21.08 -65.58 -31.66
C GLY A 366 21.15 -64.44 -30.60
N ALA A 367 20.82 -64.89 -29.42
CA ALA A 367 21.44 -64.54 -28.13
C ALA A 367 20.91 -63.36 -27.33
N GLU A 368 20.21 -63.78 -26.31
CA GLU A 368 20.52 -63.52 -24.88
C GLU A 368 20.18 -62.14 -24.30
N ASN A 369 19.21 -62.22 -23.43
CA ASN A 369 18.90 -61.32 -22.35
C ASN A 369 20.06 -61.27 -21.34
N PRO A 370 20.35 -60.15 -20.70
CA PRO A 370 20.32 -60.22 -19.25
C PRO A 370 19.47 -59.11 -18.61
N GLU A 371 18.61 -59.54 -17.76
CA GLU A 371 18.08 -58.82 -16.60
C GLU A 371 19.21 -58.21 -15.80
N GLU A 372 19.14 -56.94 -15.49
CA GLU A 372 19.82 -56.38 -14.34
C GLU A 372 18.83 -55.62 -13.46
N ASP A 373 18.50 -56.34 -12.42
CA ASP A 373 17.95 -55.97 -11.14
C ASP A 373 18.90 -55.00 -10.44
N TRP A 374 18.49 -53.77 -10.15
CA TRP A 374 19.15 -52.92 -9.16
C TRP A 374 18.18 -52.50 -8.10
N ASN A 375 18.02 -53.39 -7.16
CA ASN A 375 17.49 -53.13 -5.84
C ASN A 375 18.72 -52.89 -4.91
N THR A 376 18.90 -51.68 -4.43
CA THR A 376 19.75 -51.47 -3.28
C THR A 376 19.12 -50.41 -2.36
N ASN A 377 18.52 -50.96 -1.33
CA ASN A 377 18.42 -50.39 -0.01
C ASN A 377 19.80 -49.87 0.44
N THR A 378 19.86 -48.70 0.98
CA THR A 378 20.81 -48.38 2.07
C THR A 378 20.13 -47.48 3.07
N ASP A 379 20.04 -48.08 4.23
CA ASP A 379 19.66 -47.52 5.51
C ASP A 379 20.66 -46.48 6.05
N ALA A 380 20.13 -45.74 7.01
CA ALA A 380 20.80 -45.14 8.17
C ALA A 380 21.68 -43.87 7.84
N GLU A 381 21.52 -42.79 8.53
CA GLU A 381 21.75 -42.65 9.96
C GLU A 381 21.15 -41.33 10.46
N MET A 382 20.56 -41.45 11.62
CA MET A 382 20.27 -40.38 12.54
C MET A 382 21.59 -39.65 12.93
N MET A 383 21.56 -38.34 12.89
CA MET A 383 22.36 -37.56 13.85
C MET A 383 21.52 -36.46 14.46
N ASN A 384 21.14 -36.77 15.64
CA ASN A 384 20.61 -35.97 16.70
C ASN A 384 21.78 -35.10 17.23
N ASP A 385 21.71 -33.80 17.08
CA ASP A 385 22.53 -32.90 17.87
C ASP A 385 21.69 -31.70 18.32
N SER A 386 21.19 -31.85 19.52
CA SER A 386 20.87 -30.76 20.43
C SER A 386 22.14 -30.24 21.08
N PRO A 387 22.34 -28.96 21.20
CA PRO A 387 23.11 -28.44 22.34
C PRO A 387 22.19 -27.80 23.38
N ALA A 388 22.52 -28.24 24.55
CA ALA A 388 22.03 -27.94 25.85
C ALA A 388 22.07 -26.46 26.24
N SER A 389 21.05 -26.11 27.00
CA SER A 389 20.98 -25.37 28.26
C SER A 389 22.16 -24.50 28.67
N GLU A 390 21.78 -23.29 29.01
CA GLU A 390 22.18 -22.33 30.05
C GLU A 390 23.26 -22.78 31.07
N PRO A 391 23.95 -21.78 31.64
CA PRO A 391 23.55 -21.48 32.96
C PRO A 391 23.43 -19.98 33.34
N ALA A 392 22.44 -19.72 34.18
CA ALA A 392 22.33 -18.58 35.06
C ALA A 392 23.63 -18.34 35.84
N SER A 393 24.01 -17.08 35.97
CA SER A 393 24.90 -16.65 37.03
C SER A 393 24.27 -15.48 37.77
N ASP A 394 23.81 -15.80 38.96
CA ASP A 394 23.69 -14.86 40.07
C ASP A 394 25.02 -14.15 40.29
N SER A 395 24.96 -12.87 40.50
CA SER A 395 25.90 -12.19 41.41
C SER A 395 25.19 -10.96 41.98
N GLU A 396 24.92 -11.13 43.23
CA GLU A 396 24.69 -10.11 44.25
C GLU A 396 25.85 -9.12 44.34
N ASP A 397 25.52 -7.99 44.96
CA ASP A 397 26.37 -7.04 45.68
C ASP A 397 27.07 -5.94 44.85
N PHE A 398 26.47 -4.73 44.81
CA PHE A 398 26.81 -3.56 45.66
C PHE A 398 25.87 -2.40 45.30
#